data_5cb89dbb2920807d249cb0997f3348ff
#
_entry.id   5cb89dbb2920807d249cb0997f3348ff
#
_cell.length_a   1.000
_cell.length_b   1.000
_cell.length_c   1.000
_cell.angle_alpha   90.00
_cell.angle_beta   90.00
_cell.angle_gamma   90.00
#
_symmetry.space_group_name_H-M   'P 1'
#
loop_
_entity.id
_entity.type
_entity.pdbx_description
1 polymer ?
#
loop_
_entity_poly.entity_id
_entity_poly.type
_entity_poly.pdbx_seq_one_letter_code
_entity_poly.pdbx_strand_id
1 'polypeptide(L)'
;MKTGAKFFITVVSLAILYAWTIKSTNDIQKAEWLIGTWENKTQRGSIYETWTKSGQNEFSGKSYSVKDKDTIVFENIRLLQEKNGLYYIPTVKNQNDGLPVRFVAKTISKNQLVFENPQHDFPQIIAYTKITSDSLIAEISGRKNGQNRKQTFPMKKVKR
;
A
#
# COMPACT_ATOMS: atom_id res chain seq x y z
N MET A 1 43.00 58.26 41.43
CA MET A 1 41.87 58.09 40.55
C MET A 1 42.10 56.79 39.73
N LYS A 2 41.39 55.71 40.05
CA LYS A 2 41.51 54.44 39.30
C LYS A 2 40.19 54.25 38.50
N THR A 3 40.28 54.37 37.19
CA THR A 3 39.19 54.14 36.26
C THR A 3 39.12 52.66 35.96
N GLY A 4 38.07 52.03 36.46
CA GLY A 4 37.74 50.60 36.16
C GLY A 4 37.00 50.47 34.82
N ALA A 5 37.62 49.79 33.87
CA ALA A 5 36.97 49.43 32.62
C ALA A 5 36.01 48.25 32.84
N LYS A 6 34.74 48.46 32.57
CA LYS A 6 33.71 47.40 32.57
C LYS A 6 33.72 46.70 31.21
N PHE A 7 34.16 45.44 31.16
CA PHE A 7 34.02 44.58 29.99
C PHE A 7 32.59 44.04 29.91
N PHE A 8 31.84 44.43 28.88
CA PHE A 8 30.59 43.81 28.53
C PHE A 8 30.86 42.57 27.65
N ILE A 9 30.62 41.38 28.20
CA ILE A 9 30.66 40.14 27.43
C ILE A 9 29.28 39.95 26.80
N THR A 10 29.18 40.18 25.48
CA THR A 10 27.94 39.87 24.71
C THR A 10 27.96 38.39 24.33
N VAL A 11 27.14 37.62 24.98
CA VAL A 11 26.91 36.20 24.64
C VAL A 11 25.98 36.15 23.43
N VAL A 12 26.52 35.84 22.25
CA VAL A 12 25.75 35.58 21.03
C VAL A 12 25.29 34.13 21.08
N SER A 13 24.02 33.88 21.44
CA SER A 13 23.41 32.55 21.40
C SER A 13 23.08 32.19 19.97
N LEU A 14 23.89 31.31 19.36
CA LEU A 14 23.60 30.71 18.05
C LEU A 14 22.50 29.66 18.22
N ALA A 15 21.26 30.00 17.89
CA ALA A 15 20.15 29.03 17.80
C ALA A 15 20.32 28.20 16.53
N ILE A 16 20.81 26.98 16.67
CA ILE A 16 20.88 26.01 15.56
C ILE A 16 19.47 25.45 15.35
N LEU A 17 18.77 25.97 14.35
CA LEU A 17 17.51 25.42 13.85
C LEU A 17 17.80 24.11 13.12
N TYR A 18 17.64 22.98 13.79
CA TYR A 18 17.57 21.68 13.12
C TYR A 18 16.28 21.62 12.31
N ALA A 19 16.35 21.96 11.02
CA ALA A 19 15.29 21.67 10.07
C ALA A 19 15.25 20.16 9.90
N TRP A 20 14.30 19.50 10.54
CA TRP A 20 13.96 18.11 10.24
C TRP A 20 13.36 18.06 8.84
N THR A 21 14.20 17.76 7.86
CA THR A 21 13.70 17.41 6.53
C THR A 21 12.96 16.08 6.64
N ILE A 22 11.63 16.14 6.69
CA ILE A 22 10.77 14.97 6.54
C ILE A 22 11.05 14.46 5.12
N LYS A 23 11.85 13.39 5.02
CA LYS A 23 12.14 12.71 3.75
C LYS A 23 10.80 12.14 3.28
N SER A 24 10.18 12.77 2.31
CA SER A 24 9.01 12.21 1.64
C SER A 24 9.45 10.87 1.02
N THR A 25 9.03 9.78 1.63
CA THR A 25 9.31 8.45 1.08
C THR A 25 8.40 8.25 -0.12
N ASN A 26 8.97 8.16 -1.31
CA ASN A 26 8.22 7.87 -2.53
C ASN A 26 8.03 6.34 -2.64
N ASP A 27 7.32 5.79 -1.65
CA ASP A 27 7.17 4.35 -1.50
C ASP A 27 6.29 3.72 -2.58
N ILE A 28 5.39 4.50 -3.18
CA ILE A 28 4.55 4.02 -4.28
C ILE A 28 5.37 3.58 -5.50
N GLN A 29 6.56 4.17 -5.73
CA GLN A 29 7.44 3.73 -6.82
C GLN A 29 7.94 2.30 -6.61
N LYS A 30 8.10 1.86 -5.37
CA LYS A 30 8.48 0.47 -5.06
C LYS A 30 7.37 -0.52 -5.43
N ALA A 31 6.13 -0.05 -5.60
CA ALA A 31 4.98 -0.84 -6.01
C ALA A 31 4.74 -0.87 -7.54
N GLU A 32 5.57 -0.19 -8.35
CA GLU A 32 5.39 -0.12 -9.82
C GLU A 32 5.36 -1.47 -10.51
N TRP A 33 5.97 -2.49 -9.92
CA TRP A 33 5.92 -3.85 -10.45
C TRP A 33 4.52 -4.47 -10.45
N LEU A 34 3.56 -3.95 -9.66
CA LEU A 34 2.14 -4.34 -9.71
C LEU A 34 1.48 -3.95 -11.03
N ILE A 35 1.94 -2.88 -11.68
CA ILE A 35 1.28 -2.34 -12.89
C ILE A 35 1.17 -3.40 -13.99
N GLY A 36 -0.05 -3.56 -14.48
CA GLY A 36 -0.44 -4.54 -15.50
C GLY A 36 -1.62 -5.39 -15.04
N THR A 37 -1.93 -6.42 -15.80
CA THR A 37 -3.00 -7.38 -15.51
C THR A 37 -2.39 -8.70 -15.07
N TRP A 38 -2.92 -9.22 -13.99
CA TRP A 38 -2.51 -10.46 -13.34
C TRP A 38 -3.69 -11.43 -13.33
N GLU A 39 -3.42 -12.72 -13.55
CA GLU A 39 -4.43 -13.78 -13.59
C GLU A 39 -4.11 -14.84 -12.53
N ASN A 40 -5.06 -15.13 -11.67
CA ASN A 40 -5.11 -16.34 -10.85
C ASN A 40 -6.05 -17.35 -11.50
N LYS A 41 -5.48 -18.38 -12.13
CA LYS A 41 -6.24 -19.43 -12.80
C LYS A 41 -6.62 -20.52 -11.82
N THR A 42 -7.91 -20.82 -11.73
CA THR A 42 -8.47 -21.89 -10.88
C THR A 42 -9.31 -22.87 -11.71
N GLN A 43 -9.68 -23.99 -11.13
CA GLN A 43 -10.60 -24.94 -11.78
C GLN A 43 -12.01 -24.36 -12.04
N ARG A 44 -12.37 -23.29 -11.33
CA ARG A 44 -13.69 -22.62 -11.42
C ARG A 44 -13.68 -21.40 -12.33
N GLY A 45 -12.57 -21.12 -12.97
CA GLY A 45 -12.35 -19.93 -13.80
C GLY A 45 -11.19 -19.07 -13.29
N SER A 46 -10.98 -17.96 -13.96
CA SER A 46 -9.90 -17.03 -13.65
C SER A 46 -10.40 -15.82 -12.87
N ILE A 47 -9.59 -15.41 -11.89
CA ILE A 47 -9.71 -14.12 -11.21
C ILE A 47 -8.58 -13.24 -11.73
N TYR A 48 -8.93 -12.05 -12.13
CA TYR A 48 -8.00 -11.06 -12.63
C TYR A 48 -7.83 -9.91 -11.65
N GLU A 49 -6.63 -9.34 -11.61
CA GLU A 49 -6.37 -8.08 -10.96
C GLU A 49 -5.58 -7.17 -11.88
N THR A 50 -6.12 -6.00 -12.18
CA THR A 50 -5.48 -5.02 -13.08
C THR A 50 -5.11 -3.77 -12.30
N TRP A 51 -3.84 -3.36 -12.44
CA TRP A 51 -3.28 -2.16 -11.84
C TRP A 51 -2.86 -1.16 -12.90
N THR A 52 -3.22 0.10 -12.70
CA THR A 52 -2.86 1.24 -13.55
C THR A 52 -2.39 2.42 -12.70
N LYS A 53 -1.52 3.26 -13.24
CA LYS A 53 -1.19 4.55 -12.62
C LYS A 53 -2.35 5.50 -12.86
N SER A 54 -2.96 6.02 -11.79
CA SER A 54 -4.01 7.05 -11.84
C SER A 54 -3.49 8.44 -11.49
N GLY A 55 -2.25 8.53 -10.98
CA GLY A 55 -1.59 9.79 -10.67
C GLY A 55 -0.13 9.57 -10.25
N GLN A 56 0.56 10.65 -9.85
CA GLN A 56 1.94 10.58 -9.34
C GLN A 56 2.00 9.82 -8.01
N ASN A 57 0.96 9.94 -7.20
CA ASN A 57 0.88 9.39 -5.86
C ASN A 57 -0.21 8.32 -5.72
N GLU A 58 -0.77 7.84 -6.82
CA GLU A 58 -1.88 6.90 -6.77
C GLU A 58 -1.84 5.88 -7.92
N PHE A 59 -2.07 4.60 -7.57
CA PHE A 59 -2.40 3.54 -8.51
C PHE A 59 -3.82 3.06 -8.25
N SER A 60 -4.56 2.77 -9.33
CA SER A 60 -5.87 2.15 -9.27
C SER A 60 -5.77 0.67 -9.57
N GLY A 61 -6.34 -0.14 -8.70
CA GLY A 61 -6.49 -1.58 -8.85
C GLY A 61 -7.95 -1.98 -9.05
N LYS A 62 -8.18 -3.09 -9.73
CA LYS A 62 -9.50 -3.70 -9.89
C LYS A 62 -9.36 -5.21 -9.88
N SER A 63 -10.09 -5.89 -8.97
CA SER A 63 -10.22 -7.33 -8.94
C SER A 63 -11.55 -7.75 -9.57
N TYR A 64 -11.52 -8.72 -10.50
CA TYR A 64 -12.70 -9.12 -11.26
C TYR A 64 -12.56 -10.53 -11.84
N SER A 65 -13.70 -11.10 -12.26
CA SER A 65 -13.75 -12.27 -13.13
C SER A 65 -14.43 -11.90 -14.46
N VAL A 66 -14.16 -12.71 -15.48
CA VAL A 66 -14.85 -12.63 -16.77
C VAL A 66 -15.62 -13.93 -16.96
N LYS A 67 -16.93 -13.81 -17.18
CA LYS A 67 -17.81 -14.93 -17.50
C LYS A 67 -18.54 -14.60 -18.79
N ASP A 68 -18.32 -15.41 -19.82
CA ASP A 68 -18.81 -15.16 -21.18
C ASP A 68 -18.32 -13.79 -21.71
N LYS A 69 -19.21 -12.80 -21.79
CA LYS A 69 -18.91 -11.41 -22.20
C LYS A 69 -18.98 -10.43 -21.03
N ASP A 70 -19.37 -10.89 -19.85
CA ASP A 70 -19.61 -10.03 -18.69
C ASP A 70 -18.40 -9.98 -17.76
N THR A 71 -18.10 -8.78 -17.30
CA THR A 71 -17.07 -8.54 -16.26
C THR A 71 -17.75 -8.35 -14.91
N ILE A 72 -17.47 -9.26 -13.98
CA ILE A 72 -17.97 -9.19 -12.59
C ILE A 72 -16.86 -8.60 -11.75
N VAL A 73 -17.02 -7.34 -11.35
CA VAL A 73 -16.07 -6.65 -10.47
C VAL A 73 -16.35 -7.00 -9.02
N PHE A 74 -15.34 -7.50 -8.32
CA PHE A 74 -15.39 -7.83 -6.89
C PHE A 74 -14.97 -6.64 -6.04
N GLU A 75 -13.92 -5.93 -6.46
CA GLU A 75 -13.25 -4.92 -5.67
C GLU A 75 -12.63 -3.85 -6.56
N ASN A 76 -12.75 -2.59 -6.15
CA ASN A 76 -11.93 -1.49 -6.65
C ASN A 76 -10.95 -1.08 -5.56
N ILE A 77 -9.71 -0.80 -5.94
CA ILE A 77 -8.61 -0.57 -5.02
C ILE A 77 -7.93 0.74 -5.37
N ARG A 78 -7.54 1.49 -4.35
CA ARG A 78 -6.61 2.61 -4.48
C ARG A 78 -5.36 2.29 -3.67
N LEU A 79 -4.21 2.36 -4.30
CA LEU A 79 -2.92 2.38 -3.62
C LEU A 79 -2.46 3.84 -3.60
N LEU A 80 -2.52 4.48 -2.44
CA LEU A 80 -2.38 5.92 -2.28
C LEU A 80 -1.17 6.26 -1.41
N GLN A 81 -0.23 7.04 -1.95
CA GLN A 81 0.86 7.65 -1.21
C GLN A 81 0.41 8.97 -0.62
N GLU A 82 0.41 9.08 0.70
CA GLU A 82 0.22 10.30 1.44
C GLU A 82 1.51 10.72 2.14
N LYS A 83 1.51 11.89 2.78
CA LYS A 83 2.65 12.41 3.54
C LYS A 83 3.13 11.43 4.62
N ASN A 84 2.20 10.70 5.22
CA ASN A 84 2.45 9.83 6.38
C ASN A 84 2.64 8.36 6.02
N GLY A 85 2.58 7.98 4.73
CA GLY A 85 2.77 6.59 4.31
C GLY A 85 2.01 6.18 3.07
N LEU A 86 2.12 4.90 2.73
CA LEU A 86 1.41 4.26 1.64
C LEU A 86 0.21 3.49 2.19
N TYR A 87 -0.93 3.60 1.52
CA TYR A 87 -2.20 3.02 1.94
C TYR A 87 -2.80 2.17 0.84
N TYR A 88 -3.27 0.99 1.19
CA TYR A 88 -4.12 0.15 0.35
C TYR A 88 -5.57 0.35 0.77
N ILE A 89 -6.42 0.78 -0.16
CA ILE A 89 -7.78 1.24 0.14
C ILE A 89 -8.77 0.50 -0.78
N PRO A 90 -9.22 -0.69 -0.38
CA PRO A 90 -10.24 -1.44 -1.10
C PRO A 90 -11.63 -0.89 -0.88
N THR A 91 -12.48 -1.04 -1.90
CA THR A 91 -13.92 -0.82 -1.86
C THR A 91 -14.62 -2.04 -2.44
N VAL A 92 -15.36 -2.77 -1.62
CA VAL A 92 -16.11 -3.97 -1.99
C VAL A 92 -17.59 -3.68 -1.94
N LYS A 93 -18.31 -3.89 -3.04
CA LYS A 93 -19.71 -3.46 -3.22
C LYS A 93 -20.67 -3.92 -2.11
N ASN A 94 -20.48 -5.13 -1.59
CA ASN A 94 -21.39 -5.77 -0.65
C ASN A 94 -20.78 -5.93 0.76
N GLN A 95 -19.75 -5.14 1.08
CA GLN A 95 -19.09 -5.13 2.39
C GLN A 95 -18.93 -3.68 2.86
N ASN A 96 -18.96 -3.46 4.18
CA ASN A 96 -18.82 -2.15 4.82
C ASN A 96 -19.73 -1.07 4.21
N ASP A 97 -20.97 -1.41 3.85
CA ASP A 97 -21.92 -0.52 3.18
C ASP A 97 -21.39 0.10 1.88
N GLY A 98 -20.45 -0.58 1.21
CA GLY A 98 -19.77 -0.08 0.03
C GLY A 98 -18.74 1.02 0.32
N LEU A 99 -18.40 1.25 1.58
CA LEU A 99 -17.41 2.24 1.99
C LEU A 99 -15.99 1.68 1.88
N PRO A 100 -15.00 2.52 1.54
CA PRO A 100 -13.61 2.11 1.47
C PRO A 100 -13.04 1.82 2.86
N VAL A 101 -12.17 0.82 2.95
CA VAL A 101 -11.42 0.48 4.16
C VAL A 101 -9.95 0.80 3.96
N ARG A 102 -9.27 1.37 4.96
CA ARG A 102 -7.85 1.73 4.86
C ARG A 102 -6.98 0.69 5.55
N PHE A 103 -5.97 0.23 4.84
CA PHE A 103 -4.87 -0.59 5.37
C PHE A 103 -3.57 0.21 5.23
N VAL A 104 -2.78 0.26 6.30
CA VAL A 104 -1.52 1.00 6.35
C VAL A 104 -0.39 0.08 5.92
N ALA A 105 0.54 0.57 5.12
CA ALA A 105 1.71 -0.22 4.75
C ALA A 105 2.60 -0.50 5.97
N LYS A 106 2.91 -1.78 6.17
CA LYS A 106 3.83 -2.30 7.17
C LYS A 106 5.20 -2.64 6.58
N THR A 107 5.19 -3.19 5.37
CA THR A 107 6.39 -3.53 4.63
C THR A 107 6.28 -3.02 3.21
N ILE A 108 7.31 -2.30 2.76
CA ILE A 108 7.40 -1.81 1.39
C ILE A 108 8.82 -2.06 0.89
N SER A 109 8.94 -2.97 -0.07
CA SER A 109 10.23 -3.29 -0.70
C SER A 109 10.06 -3.45 -2.22
N LYS A 110 11.16 -3.73 -2.93
CA LYS A 110 11.13 -3.97 -4.38
C LYS A 110 10.39 -5.26 -4.79
N ASN A 111 10.15 -6.15 -3.84
CA ASN A 111 9.53 -7.46 -4.10
C ASN A 111 8.41 -7.83 -3.12
N GLN A 112 8.12 -6.99 -2.12
CA GLN A 112 7.06 -7.29 -1.16
C GLN A 112 6.37 -6.00 -0.70
N LEU A 113 5.05 -6.06 -0.64
CA LEU A 113 4.17 -5.06 -0.05
C LEU A 113 3.29 -5.78 0.96
N VAL A 114 3.22 -5.27 2.19
CA VAL A 114 2.32 -5.78 3.23
C VAL A 114 1.58 -4.60 3.81
N PHE A 115 0.27 -4.72 3.86
CA PHE A 115 -0.64 -3.72 4.42
C PHE A 115 -1.44 -4.34 5.56
N GLU A 116 -1.69 -3.57 6.62
CA GLU A 116 -2.43 -4.06 7.78
C GLU A 116 -3.52 -3.09 8.24
N ASN A 117 -4.62 -3.66 8.70
CA ASN A 117 -5.64 -2.99 9.49
C ASN A 117 -6.10 -3.96 10.60
N PRO A 118 -5.50 -3.88 11.82
CA PRO A 118 -5.83 -4.77 12.92
C PRO A 118 -7.27 -4.62 13.43
N GLN A 119 -7.94 -3.52 13.10
CA GLN A 119 -9.33 -3.25 13.50
C GLN A 119 -10.37 -3.80 12.52
N HIS A 120 -9.92 -4.27 11.34
CA HIS A 120 -10.81 -4.89 10.35
C HIS A 120 -11.20 -6.30 10.80
N ASP A 121 -12.39 -6.78 10.40
CA ASP A 121 -12.88 -8.11 10.73
C ASP A 121 -12.02 -9.22 10.07
N PHE A 122 -12.08 -9.38 8.76
CA PHE A 122 -11.20 -10.23 7.95
C PHE A 122 -11.24 -9.74 6.48
N PRO A 123 -10.07 -9.59 5.86
CA PRO A 123 -8.70 -9.79 6.37
C PRO A 123 -8.19 -8.61 7.22
N GLN A 124 -7.22 -8.85 8.11
CA GLN A 124 -6.44 -7.80 8.76
C GLN A 124 -5.14 -7.50 8.03
N ILE A 125 -4.66 -8.43 7.20
CA ILE A 125 -3.40 -8.30 6.46
C ILE A 125 -3.65 -8.61 4.99
N ILE A 126 -3.10 -7.77 4.12
CA ILE A 126 -3.06 -7.93 2.66
C ILE A 126 -1.60 -7.87 2.24
N ALA A 127 -1.12 -8.87 1.51
CA ALA A 127 0.27 -8.94 1.10
C ALA A 127 0.39 -9.27 -0.40
N TYR A 128 1.39 -8.67 -1.03
CA TYR A 128 1.83 -8.99 -2.38
C TYR A 128 3.30 -9.33 -2.35
N THR A 129 3.66 -10.50 -2.87
CA THR A 129 5.05 -10.93 -3.00
C THR A 129 5.37 -11.19 -4.46
N LYS A 130 6.26 -10.40 -5.02
CA LYS A 130 6.80 -10.60 -6.37
C LYS A 130 7.74 -11.80 -6.36
N ILE A 131 7.48 -12.78 -7.19
CA ILE A 131 8.32 -13.99 -7.35
C ILE A 131 9.29 -13.80 -8.53
N THR A 132 8.74 -13.36 -9.68
CA THR A 132 9.52 -13.04 -10.90
C THR A 132 8.98 -11.75 -11.52
N SER A 133 9.44 -11.38 -12.71
CA SER A 133 8.88 -10.24 -13.45
C SER A 133 7.42 -10.45 -13.89
N ASP A 134 7.00 -11.71 -14.02
CA ASP A 134 5.70 -12.12 -14.57
C ASP A 134 4.90 -13.02 -13.61
N SER A 135 5.33 -13.17 -12.35
CA SER A 135 4.60 -13.93 -11.33
C SER A 135 4.67 -13.27 -9.95
N LEU A 136 3.56 -13.31 -9.25
CA LEU A 136 3.43 -12.85 -7.87
C LEU A 136 2.49 -13.76 -7.08
N ILE A 137 2.51 -13.63 -5.76
CA ILE A 137 1.52 -14.19 -4.86
C ILE A 137 0.83 -13.03 -4.16
N ALA A 138 -0.48 -12.90 -4.34
CA ALA A 138 -1.33 -12.09 -3.47
C ALA A 138 -1.85 -12.96 -2.32
N GLU A 139 -1.97 -12.38 -1.14
CA GLU A 139 -2.38 -13.08 0.07
C GLU A 139 -3.24 -12.19 0.93
N ILE A 140 -4.29 -12.78 1.49
CA ILE A 140 -5.06 -12.18 2.57
C ILE A 140 -4.99 -13.07 3.80
N SER A 141 -4.83 -12.48 4.98
CA SER A 141 -4.73 -13.23 6.22
C SER A 141 -5.24 -12.45 7.43
N GLY A 142 -5.45 -13.17 8.52
CA GLY A 142 -5.93 -12.60 9.77
C GLY A 142 -6.73 -13.60 10.61
N ARG A 143 -7.48 -13.09 11.59
CA ARG A 143 -8.38 -13.88 12.43
C ARG A 143 -9.81 -13.75 11.95
N LYS A 144 -10.51 -14.89 11.81
CA LYS A 144 -11.93 -14.97 11.50
C LYS A 144 -12.58 -15.96 12.46
N ASN A 145 -13.57 -15.51 13.21
CA ASN A 145 -14.24 -16.34 14.23
C ASN A 145 -13.26 -17.00 15.21
N GLY A 146 -12.29 -16.23 15.71
CA GLY A 146 -11.27 -16.71 16.66
C GLY A 146 -10.15 -17.58 16.08
N GLN A 147 -10.21 -17.96 14.80
CA GLN A 147 -9.23 -18.80 14.13
C GLN A 147 -8.35 -18.00 13.15
N ASN A 148 -7.08 -18.34 13.07
CA ASN A 148 -6.21 -17.80 12.03
C ASN A 148 -6.63 -18.36 10.68
N ARG A 149 -6.80 -17.49 9.71
CA ARG A 149 -7.15 -17.80 8.32
C ARG A 149 -6.16 -17.13 7.38
N LYS A 150 -5.90 -17.81 6.27
CA LYS A 150 -5.01 -17.36 5.23
C LYS A 150 -5.52 -17.88 3.89
N GLN A 151 -5.51 -17.01 2.89
CA GLN A 151 -5.84 -17.39 1.52
C GLN A 151 -4.79 -16.78 0.59
N THR A 152 -4.27 -17.60 -0.33
CA THR A 152 -3.24 -17.20 -1.30
C THR A 152 -3.78 -17.30 -2.72
N PHE A 153 -3.32 -16.37 -3.55
CA PHE A 153 -3.68 -16.25 -4.96
C PHE A 153 -2.38 -16.17 -5.77
N PRO A 154 -1.83 -17.33 -6.23
CA PRO A 154 -0.71 -17.30 -7.17
C PRO A 154 -1.16 -16.70 -8.50
N MET A 155 -0.46 -15.66 -8.96
CA MET A 155 -0.87 -14.92 -10.15
C MET A 155 0.24 -14.88 -11.20
N LYS A 156 -0.16 -14.95 -12.46
CA LYS A 156 0.69 -14.76 -13.62
C LYS A 156 0.31 -13.48 -14.36
N LYS A 157 1.32 -12.76 -14.85
CA LYS A 157 1.10 -11.56 -15.64
C LYS A 157 0.52 -11.93 -17.00
N VAL A 158 -0.58 -11.31 -17.35
CA VAL A 158 -1.19 -11.47 -18.67
C VAL A 158 -0.32 -10.73 -19.70
N LYS A 159 0.21 -11.45 -20.67
CA LYS A 159 0.93 -10.84 -21.81
C LYS A 159 -0.09 -10.23 -22.75
N ARG A 160 0.12 -8.98 -23.09
CA ARG A 160 -0.62 -8.31 -24.17
C ARG A 160 -0.08 -8.73 -25.51
#